data_f18363e2d4b3031546e486b1fff93150
#
_entry.id   f18363e2d4b3031546e486b1fff93150
#
_cell.length_a   1.000
_cell.length_b   1.000
_cell.length_c   1.000
_cell.angle_alpha   90.00
_cell.angle_beta   90.00
_cell.angle_gamma   90.00
#
_symmetry.space_group_name_H-M   'P 1'
#
loop_
_entity.id
_entity.type
_entity.pdbx_description
1 polymer ?
#
loop_
_entity_poly.entity_id
_entity_poly.type
_entity_poly.pdbx_seq_one_letter_code
_entity_poly.pdbx_strand_id
1 'polypeptide(L)'
;SGILIPMIVPVDTPLWMIAVATAFAVVFAKEVFGGTGYNVFNVALVTRAFLFFAYPAAMSGDQVFVRTADTFGIGGGQVVDGFSGATPLGQVAIAGKELIGSFQAVDVLGHPISTWDMFLGLIPGSIGETSVLAILIGAVILLFTKIASWKTMVSVFVGGAVMSLIFNMIGTTVAMCVSPLDHLFLGGFAFGAVFMATDPVTSARTETGKYIYGFLVGAMAIIIRALNPGY
;
A
#
# COMPACT_ATOMS: atom_id res chain seq x y z
N SER A 1 1.34 2.64 -16.04
CA SER A 1 2.52 2.61 -15.15
C SER A 1 2.97 4.01 -14.76
N GLY A 2 3.09 4.96 -15.72
CA GLY A 2 3.61 6.32 -15.45
C GLY A 2 2.86 7.10 -14.37
N ILE A 3 1.55 6.92 -14.23
CA ILE A 3 0.76 7.55 -13.16
C ILE A 3 0.87 6.77 -11.85
N LEU A 4 0.94 5.44 -11.92
CA LEU A 4 0.97 4.59 -10.72
C LEU A 4 2.29 4.70 -9.95
N ILE A 5 3.42 4.85 -10.66
CA ILE A 5 4.74 4.94 -10.03
C ILE A 5 4.85 6.12 -9.05
N PRO A 6 4.53 7.38 -9.43
CA PRO A 6 4.59 8.50 -8.50
C PRO A 6 3.64 8.38 -7.31
N MET A 7 2.56 7.63 -7.46
CA MET A 7 1.57 7.45 -6.39
C MET A 7 2.02 6.49 -5.30
N ILE A 8 2.98 5.60 -5.58
CA ILE A 8 3.44 4.56 -4.66
C ILE A 8 4.87 4.76 -4.15
N VAL A 9 5.56 5.77 -4.66
CA VAL A 9 6.93 6.12 -4.27
C VAL A 9 6.88 7.30 -3.29
N PRO A 10 7.76 7.35 -2.26
CA PRO A 10 7.88 8.50 -1.39
C PRO A 10 8.15 9.80 -2.15
N VAL A 11 7.62 10.91 -1.65
CA VAL A 11 7.65 12.22 -2.35
C VAL A 11 9.07 12.73 -2.55
N ASP A 12 9.95 12.49 -1.59
CA ASP A 12 11.34 12.98 -1.60
C ASP A 12 12.30 12.11 -2.41
N THR A 13 11.79 11.05 -3.08
CA THR A 13 12.64 10.18 -3.89
C THR A 13 13.20 10.94 -5.10
N PRO A 14 14.53 11.01 -5.29
CA PRO A 14 15.14 11.72 -6.39
C PRO A 14 14.67 11.19 -7.76
N LEU A 15 14.32 12.10 -8.67
CA LEU A 15 13.76 11.76 -10.00
C LEU A 15 14.66 10.84 -10.82
N TRP A 16 15.99 10.97 -10.69
CA TRP A 16 16.92 10.10 -11.41
C TRP A 16 16.82 8.63 -10.95
N MET A 17 16.59 8.38 -9.65
CA MET A 17 16.39 7.02 -9.14
C MET A 17 15.11 6.41 -9.72
N ILE A 18 14.04 7.20 -9.77
CA ILE A 18 12.76 6.77 -10.37
C ILE A 18 12.97 6.48 -11.87
N ALA A 19 13.71 7.32 -12.58
CA ALA A 19 13.99 7.13 -14.00
C ALA A 19 14.76 5.82 -14.26
N VAL A 20 15.83 5.56 -13.50
CA VAL A 20 16.62 4.31 -13.61
C VAL A 20 15.77 3.09 -13.28
N ALA A 21 15.04 3.13 -12.17
CA ALA A 21 14.17 2.03 -11.75
C ALA A 21 13.05 1.75 -12.75
N THR A 22 12.45 2.81 -13.30
CA THR A 22 11.41 2.68 -14.33
C THR A 22 11.97 2.11 -15.63
N ALA A 23 13.14 2.58 -16.08
CA ALA A 23 13.80 2.05 -17.25
C ALA A 23 14.11 0.56 -17.08
N PHE A 24 14.66 0.17 -15.93
CA PHE A 24 14.89 -1.23 -15.58
C PHE A 24 13.59 -2.04 -15.64
N ALA A 25 12.55 -1.57 -14.98
CA ALA A 25 11.27 -2.27 -14.93
C ALA A 25 10.61 -2.40 -16.32
N VAL A 26 10.67 -1.36 -17.14
CA VAL A 26 10.14 -1.41 -18.51
C VAL A 26 10.88 -2.45 -19.35
N VAL A 27 12.21 -2.45 -19.30
CA VAL A 27 13.01 -3.41 -20.06
C VAL A 27 12.74 -4.84 -19.60
N PHE A 28 12.93 -5.12 -18.31
CA PHE A 28 12.92 -6.49 -17.78
C PHE A 28 11.52 -7.05 -17.47
N ALA A 29 10.51 -6.22 -17.21
CA ALA A 29 9.17 -6.73 -16.93
C ALA A 29 8.25 -6.71 -18.16
N LYS A 30 8.59 -5.93 -19.20
CA LYS A 30 7.71 -5.70 -20.34
C LYS A 30 8.38 -5.98 -21.68
N GLU A 31 9.46 -5.28 -22.03
CA GLU A 31 10.02 -5.30 -23.38
C GLU A 31 10.67 -6.64 -23.74
N VAL A 32 11.38 -7.26 -22.81
CA VAL A 32 12.02 -8.59 -23.01
C VAL A 32 10.99 -9.68 -23.34
N PHE A 33 9.73 -9.52 -22.88
CA PHE A 33 8.67 -10.49 -23.11
C PHE A 33 7.77 -10.20 -24.32
N GLY A 34 8.05 -9.14 -25.07
CA GLY A 34 7.33 -8.79 -26.30
C GLY A 34 6.57 -7.46 -26.24
N GLY A 35 6.75 -6.66 -25.20
CA GLY A 35 6.23 -5.30 -25.11
C GLY A 35 4.81 -5.20 -24.54
N THR A 36 4.02 -4.28 -25.05
CA THR A 36 2.70 -3.96 -24.51
C THR A 36 1.71 -5.12 -24.63
N GLY A 37 1.19 -5.58 -23.51
CA GLY A 37 0.25 -6.69 -23.45
C GLY A 37 0.88 -8.06 -23.17
N TYR A 38 2.22 -8.14 -23.16
CA TYR A 38 2.98 -9.37 -22.86
C TYR A 38 3.83 -9.26 -21.59
N ASN A 39 3.62 -8.23 -20.80
CA ASN A 39 4.34 -8.05 -19.54
C ASN A 39 3.99 -9.18 -18.55
N VAL A 40 5.03 -9.81 -18.02
CA VAL A 40 4.92 -10.89 -17.02
C VAL A 40 4.63 -10.31 -15.64
N PHE A 41 5.22 -9.15 -15.33
CA PHE A 41 5.03 -8.45 -14.07
C PHE A 41 4.47 -7.05 -14.31
N ASN A 42 3.75 -6.52 -13.31
CA ASN A 42 3.32 -5.14 -13.32
C ASN A 42 4.55 -4.22 -13.21
N VAL A 43 4.73 -3.35 -14.20
CA VAL A 43 5.89 -2.44 -14.29
C VAL A 43 6.03 -1.56 -13.06
N ALA A 44 4.93 -1.04 -12.50
CA ALA A 44 4.98 -0.18 -11.34
C ALA A 44 5.45 -0.93 -10.08
N LEU A 45 5.01 -2.18 -9.90
CA LEU A 45 5.48 -3.03 -8.80
C LEU A 45 6.95 -3.39 -8.93
N VAL A 46 7.44 -3.70 -10.14
CA VAL A 46 8.86 -3.98 -10.37
C VAL A 46 9.70 -2.74 -10.13
N THR A 47 9.22 -1.55 -10.54
CA THR A 47 9.88 -0.28 -10.24
C THR A 47 10.02 -0.06 -8.73
N ARG A 48 8.93 -0.25 -7.96
CA ARG A 48 8.95 -0.13 -6.51
C ARG A 48 9.88 -1.16 -5.86
N ALA A 49 9.82 -2.40 -6.29
CA ALA A 49 10.70 -3.46 -5.79
C ALA A 49 12.18 -3.14 -6.06
N PHE A 50 12.51 -2.69 -7.27
CA PHE A 50 13.87 -2.27 -7.60
C PHE A 50 14.36 -1.12 -6.70
N LEU A 51 13.54 -0.07 -6.54
CA LEU A 51 13.88 1.05 -5.64
C LEU A 51 14.09 0.59 -4.21
N PHE A 52 13.24 -0.30 -3.73
CA PHE A 52 13.32 -0.83 -2.37
C PHE A 52 14.62 -1.61 -2.13
N PHE A 53 15.03 -2.46 -3.06
CA PHE A 53 16.27 -3.25 -2.93
C PHE A 53 17.53 -2.44 -3.22
N ALA A 54 17.48 -1.53 -4.20
CA ALA A 54 18.65 -0.74 -4.58
C ALA A 54 18.88 0.48 -3.69
N TYR A 55 17.80 1.10 -3.20
CA TYR A 55 17.84 2.35 -2.45
C TYR A 55 16.92 2.30 -1.21
N PRO A 56 17.18 1.38 -0.26
CA PRO A 56 16.29 1.17 0.90
C PRO A 56 16.11 2.44 1.75
N ALA A 57 17.14 3.27 1.87
CA ALA A 57 17.07 4.52 2.64
C ALA A 57 16.09 5.54 2.04
N ALA A 58 15.98 5.60 0.70
CA ALA A 58 15.04 6.49 0.02
C ALA A 58 13.58 5.95 -0.01
N MET A 59 13.40 4.67 0.32
CA MET A 59 12.11 3.99 0.36
C MET A 59 11.60 3.76 1.79
N SER A 60 12.30 4.30 2.77
CA SER A 60 11.92 4.18 4.18
C SER A 60 10.61 4.96 4.45
N GLY A 61 9.77 4.42 5.33
CA GLY A 61 8.50 5.02 5.71
C GLY A 61 8.63 6.32 6.52
N ASP A 62 9.85 6.81 6.77
CA ASP A 62 10.12 8.03 7.53
C ASP A 62 10.14 9.29 6.65
N GLN A 63 10.19 9.13 5.32
CA GLN A 63 10.25 10.23 4.35
C GLN A 63 8.94 10.34 3.56
N VAL A 64 7.82 10.44 4.26
CA VAL A 64 6.50 10.52 3.65
C VAL A 64 5.83 11.85 3.94
N PHE A 65 4.86 12.17 3.12
CA PHE A 65 4.04 13.36 3.29
C PHE A 65 3.29 13.28 4.62
N VAL A 66 3.49 14.27 5.49
CA VAL A 66 2.82 14.36 6.77
C VAL A 66 1.53 15.15 6.62
N ARG A 67 0.41 14.51 6.89
CA ARG A 67 -0.91 15.14 6.93
C ARG A 67 -1.52 14.92 8.30
N THR A 68 -1.99 16.00 8.91
CA THR A 68 -2.72 15.98 10.17
C THR A 68 -4.20 16.20 9.93
N ALA A 69 -5.06 15.74 10.85
CA ALA A 69 -6.50 15.95 10.78
C ALA A 69 -6.87 17.44 10.68
N ASP A 70 -6.08 18.31 11.28
CA ASP A 70 -6.27 19.78 11.25
C ASP A 70 -5.90 20.40 9.89
N THR A 71 -5.29 19.67 8.98
CA THR A 71 -4.84 20.16 7.67
C THR A 71 -5.89 20.01 6.57
N PHE A 72 -7.09 19.58 6.89
CA PHE A 72 -8.16 19.40 5.90
C PHE A 72 -8.82 20.73 5.53
N GLY A 73 -8.12 21.54 4.75
CA GLY A 73 -8.57 22.57 3.80
C GLY A 73 -9.59 23.64 4.20
N ILE A 74 -10.26 23.55 5.31
CA ILE A 74 -11.41 24.43 5.66
C ILE A 74 -11.18 25.17 6.99
N GLY A 75 -10.07 24.92 7.68
CA GLY A 75 -9.89 25.46 9.03
C GLY A 75 -8.47 25.87 9.41
N GLY A 76 -7.61 26.25 8.49
CA GLY A 76 -6.34 26.90 8.83
C GLY A 76 -5.34 26.04 9.60
N GLY A 77 -5.36 24.73 9.39
CA GLY A 77 -4.36 23.82 9.94
C GLY A 77 -2.96 24.20 9.48
N GLN A 78 -2.02 24.25 10.41
CA GLN A 78 -0.62 24.54 10.10
C GLN A 78 -0.06 23.43 9.23
N VAL A 79 0.30 23.77 8.01
CA VAL A 79 1.17 22.92 7.19
C VAL A 79 2.53 22.94 7.89
N VAL A 80 2.94 21.83 8.45
CA VAL A 80 4.25 21.71 9.09
C VAL A 80 5.27 21.50 7.98
N ASP A 81 5.85 22.60 7.48
CA ASP A 81 6.93 22.56 6.51
C ASP A 81 8.15 21.85 7.09
N GLY A 82 8.70 20.89 6.35
CA GLY A 82 9.96 20.23 6.69
C GLY A 82 9.88 19.16 7.78
N PHE A 83 8.70 18.68 8.11
CA PHE A 83 8.53 17.58 9.05
C PHE A 83 8.26 16.25 8.32
N SER A 84 9.14 15.27 8.52
CA SER A 84 8.89 13.89 8.12
C SER A 84 8.41 13.10 9.33
N GLY A 85 7.32 12.37 9.19
CA GLY A 85 6.79 11.50 10.24
C GLY A 85 6.71 10.05 9.76
N ALA A 86 6.88 9.10 10.68
CA ALA A 86 6.73 7.70 10.36
C ALA A 86 5.27 7.38 9.99
N THR A 87 5.08 6.61 8.91
CA THR A 87 3.76 6.07 8.59
C THR A 87 3.22 5.24 9.74
N PRO A 88 1.90 5.05 9.88
CA PRO A 88 1.34 4.14 10.88
C PRO A 88 1.95 2.74 10.82
N LEU A 89 2.26 2.24 9.62
CA LEU A 89 2.98 0.97 9.46
C LEU A 89 4.44 1.05 9.91
N GLY A 90 5.12 2.17 9.68
CA GLY A 90 6.46 2.41 10.20
C GLY A 90 6.48 2.41 11.73
N GLN A 91 5.47 3.01 12.36
CA GLN A 91 5.30 2.98 13.82
C GLN A 91 5.06 1.55 14.35
N VAL A 92 4.22 0.75 13.64
CA VAL A 92 4.05 -0.67 13.94
C VAL A 92 5.36 -1.44 13.81
N ALA A 93 6.19 -1.11 12.82
CA ALA A 93 7.49 -1.74 12.61
C ALA A 93 8.47 -1.45 13.75
N ILE A 94 8.45 -0.24 14.28
CA ILE A 94 9.28 0.16 15.43
C ILE A 94 8.77 -0.52 16.70
N ALA A 95 7.45 -0.48 16.94
CA ALA A 95 6.81 -1.09 18.10
C ALA A 95 6.75 -2.62 18.04
N GLY A 96 6.83 -3.20 16.85
CA GLY A 96 6.68 -4.64 16.61
C GLY A 96 7.74 -5.53 17.27
N LYS A 97 8.78 -4.95 17.84
CA LYS A 97 9.79 -5.65 18.66
C LYS A 97 9.43 -5.72 20.14
N GLU A 98 8.40 -4.99 20.59
CA GLU A 98 7.91 -5.02 21.96
C GLU A 98 6.74 -6.01 22.07
N LEU A 99 6.74 -6.77 23.17
CA LEU A 99 5.75 -7.79 23.47
C LEU A 99 4.42 -7.15 23.90
N ILE A 100 3.36 -7.49 23.17
CA ILE A 100 1.94 -7.40 23.57
C ILE A 100 1.54 -6.14 24.34
N GLY A 101 1.10 -5.14 23.62
CA GLY A 101 0.37 -3.98 24.10
C GLY A 101 -0.64 -3.53 23.05
N SER A 102 -1.70 -2.86 23.45
CA SER A 102 -2.61 -2.21 22.52
C SER A 102 -1.85 -1.09 21.80
N PHE A 103 -1.35 -1.39 20.59
CA PHE A 103 -0.70 -0.39 19.77
C PHE A 103 -1.76 0.52 19.15
N GLN A 104 -1.60 1.80 19.35
CA GLN A 104 -2.38 2.82 18.65
C GLN A 104 -1.40 3.73 17.91
N ALA A 105 -1.54 3.80 16.59
CA ALA A 105 -0.78 4.72 15.79
C ALA A 105 -1.10 6.15 16.20
N VAL A 106 -0.08 6.98 16.28
CA VAL A 106 -0.22 8.40 16.63
C VAL A 106 0.16 9.27 15.43
N ASP A 107 -0.50 10.41 15.34
CA ASP A 107 -0.15 11.47 14.42
C ASP A 107 1.15 12.18 14.88
N VAL A 108 1.71 13.02 14.02
CA VAL A 108 2.91 13.83 14.30
C VAL A 108 2.73 14.72 15.52
N LEU A 109 1.50 15.11 15.81
CA LEU A 109 1.14 15.90 17.00
C LEU A 109 0.90 15.05 18.26
N GLY A 110 1.05 13.71 18.16
CA GLY A 110 0.80 12.78 19.26
C GLY A 110 -0.67 12.42 19.45
N HIS A 111 -1.56 12.80 18.56
CA HIS A 111 -2.96 12.41 18.62
C HIS A 111 -3.16 10.98 18.10
N PRO A 112 -4.02 10.18 18.72
CA PRO A 112 -4.30 8.84 18.26
C PRO A 112 -5.02 8.86 16.91
N ILE A 113 -4.50 8.09 15.95
CA ILE A 113 -5.12 7.94 14.62
C ILE A 113 -6.29 6.98 14.73
N SER A 114 -7.48 7.42 14.35
CA SER A 114 -8.68 6.57 14.31
C SER A 114 -8.81 5.84 12.96
N THR A 115 -9.59 4.76 12.94
CA THR A 115 -9.93 4.05 11.70
C THR A 115 -10.66 4.97 10.69
N TRP A 116 -11.37 6.00 11.17
CA TRP A 116 -11.98 7.04 10.33
C TRP A 116 -10.94 7.91 9.63
N ASP A 117 -9.87 8.29 10.33
CA ASP A 117 -8.78 9.09 9.76
C ASP A 117 -8.06 8.29 8.67
N MET A 118 -7.85 6.98 8.88
CA MET A 118 -7.31 6.06 7.88
C MET A 118 -8.23 5.97 6.64
N PHE A 119 -9.55 5.90 6.84
CA PHE A 119 -10.51 5.82 5.75
C PHE A 119 -10.55 7.11 4.92
N LEU A 120 -10.55 8.26 5.56
CA LEU A 120 -10.56 9.57 4.90
C LEU A 120 -9.20 9.93 4.29
N GLY A 121 -8.10 9.39 4.82
CA GLY A 121 -6.75 9.68 4.36
C GLY A 121 -6.06 10.80 5.13
N LEU A 122 -6.43 11.01 6.38
CA LEU A 122 -5.80 11.96 7.30
C LEU A 122 -4.61 11.30 8.03
N ILE A 123 -3.79 10.57 7.27
CA ILE A 123 -2.64 9.82 7.78
C ILE A 123 -1.40 10.15 6.94
N PRO A 124 -0.20 10.10 7.55
CA PRO A 124 1.04 10.20 6.78
C PRO A 124 1.21 8.99 5.86
N GLY A 125 1.58 9.24 4.61
CA GLY A 125 1.76 8.18 3.61
C GLY A 125 2.11 8.73 2.23
N SER A 126 2.34 7.83 1.26
CA SER A 126 2.51 8.21 -0.13
C SER A 126 1.18 8.67 -0.74
N ILE A 127 1.25 9.45 -1.81
CA ILE A 127 0.09 10.16 -2.41
C ILE A 127 -1.07 9.20 -2.73
N GLY A 128 -0.79 7.98 -3.22
CA GLY A 128 -1.82 7.03 -3.65
C GLY A 128 -2.38 6.15 -2.54
N GLU A 129 -1.73 6.07 -1.38
CA GLU A 129 -2.09 5.09 -0.35
C GLU A 129 -2.82 5.66 0.87
N THR A 130 -2.97 6.97 0.98
CA THR A 130 -3.53 7.60 2.18
C THR A 130 -5.05 7.48 2.27
N SER A 131 -5.80 7.78 1.21
CA SER A 131 -7.26 7.85 1.25
C SER A 131 -7.95 6.62 0.66
N VAL A 132 -8.49 5.78 1.54
CA VAL A 132 -9.29 4.62 1.12
C VAL A 132 -10.56 5.06 0.40
N LEU A 133 -11.17 6.18 0.81
CA LEU A 133 -12.35 6.74 0.13
C LEU A 133 -12.05 7.07 -1.34
N ALA A 134 -10.94 7.74 -1.62
CA ALA A 134 -10.53 8.06 -2.99
C ALA A 134 -10.23 6.79 -3.81
N ILE A 135 -9.61 5.79 -3.19
CA ILE A 135 -9.35 4.49 -3.81
C ILE A 135 -10.67 3.79 -4.16
N LEU A 136 -11.67 3.83 -3.30
CA LEU A 136 -13.00 3.25 -3.56
C LEU A 136 -13.73 3.95 -4.71
N ILE A 137 -13.64 5.28 -4.81
CA ILE A 137 -14.18 6.01 -5.97
C ILE A 137 -13.50 5.53 -7.26
N GLY A 138 -12.17 5.38 -7.25
CA GLY A 138 -11.42 4.81 -8.37
C GLY A 138 -11.84 3.37 -8.68
N ALA A 139 -12.08 2.55 -7.66
CA ALA A 139 -12.58 1.18 -7.82
C ALA A 139 -13.95 1.15 -8.52
N VAL A 140 -14.88 2.02 -8.12
CA VAL A 140 -16.20 2.14 -8.77
C VAL A 140 -16.05 2.48 -10.25
N ILE A 141 -15.20 3.45 -10.59
CA ILE A 141 -14.95 3.82 -12.00
C ILE A 141 -14.39 2.62 -12.79
N LEU A 142 -13.41 1.90 -12.24
CA LEU A 142 -12.81 0.73 -12.89
C LEU A 142 -13.80 -0.43 -13.07
N LEU A 143 -14.72 -0.61 -12.13
CA LEU A 143 -15.77 -1.62 -12.22
C LEU A 143 -16.85 -1.23 -13.24
N PHE A 144 -17.23 0.05 -13.28
CA PHE A 144 -18.19 0.57 -14.25
C PHE A 144 -17.67 0.44 -15.70
N THR A 145 -16.38 0.73 -15.88
CA THR A 145 -15.71 0.59 -17.19
C THR A 145 -15.39 -0.87 -17.55
N LYS A 146 -15.62 -1.82 -16.64
CA LYS A 146 -15.34 -3.26 -16.80
C LYS A 146 -13.87 -3.57 -17.11
N ILE A 147 -12.96 -2.66 -16.78
CA ILE A 147 -11.52 -2.85 -16.95
C ILE A 147 -10.98 -3.76 -15.86
N ALA A 148 -11.43 -3.56 -14.62
CA ALA A 148 -11.00 -4.34 -13.48
C ALA A 148 -11.99 -5.46 -13.13
N SER A 149 -11.47 -6.58 -12.64
CA SER A 149 -12.28 -7.70 -12.17
C SER A 149 -12.67 -7.51 -10.71
N TRP A 150 -13.97 -7.35 -10.43
CA TRP A 150 -14.49 -7.30 -9.07
C TRP A 150 -14.16 -8.55 -8.25
N LYS A 151 -14.09 -9.72 -8.92
CA LYS A 151 -13.75 -11.00 -8.28
C LYS A 151 -12.35 -11.00 -7.70
N THR A 152 -11.39 -10.47 -8.45
CA THR A 152 -10.02 -10.31 -7.99
C THR A 152 -9.95 -9.32 -6.83
N MET A 153 -10.59 -8.13 -6.96
CA MET A 153 -10.64 -7.14 -5.89
C MET A 153 -11.14 -7.73 -4.56
N VAL A 154 -12.37 -8.28 -4.60
CA VAL A 154 -12.98 -8.85 -3.40
C VAL A 154 -12.13 -9.96 -2.82
N SER A 155 -11.56 -10.82 -3.67
CA SER A 155 -10.73 -11.93 -3.21
C SER A 155 -9.44 -11.46 -2.52
N VAL A 156 -8.83 -10.35 -2.97
CA VAL A 156 -7.66 -9.76 -2.29
C VAL A 156 -8.05 -9.27 -0.89
N PHE A 157 -9.16 -8.54 -0.78
CA PHE A 157 -9.64 -8.06 0.53
C PHE A 157 -10.00 -9.22 1.48
N VAL A 158 -10.65 -10.26 0.96
CA VAL A 158 -10.99 -11.46 1.74
C VAL A 158 -9.72 -12.19 2.19
N GLY A 159 -8.74 -12.38 1.30
CA GLY A 159 -7.47 -13.02 1.63
C GLY A 159 -6.71 -12.25 2.73
N GLY A 160 -6.67 -10.92 2.62
CA GLY A 160 -6.06 -10.06 3.63
C GLY A 160 -6.79 -10.12 4.97
N ALA A 161 -8.12 -10.03 4.96
CA ALA A 161 -8.94 -10.11 6.18
C ALA A 161 -8.79 -11.45 6.90
N VAL A 162 -8.88 -12.56 6.17
CA VAL A 162 -8.73 -13.92 6.72
C VAL A 162 -7.35 -14.09 7.34
N MET A 163 -6.30 -13.65 6.67
CA MET A 163 -4.93 -13.80 7.18
C MET A 163 -4.68 -12.92 8.40
N SER A 164 -5.21 -11.69 8.41
CA SER A 164 -5.16 -10.81 9.57
C SER A 164 -5.90 -11.41 10.79
N LEU A 165 -7.07 -12.01 10.57
CA LEU A 165 -7.79 -12.70 11.64
C LEU A 165 -7.00 -13.88 12.21
N ILE A 166 -6.35 -14.67 11.34
CA ILE A 166 -5.49 -15.78 11.79
C ILE A 166 -4.33 -15.24 12.65
N PHE A 167 -3.66 -14.17 12.22
CA PHE A 167 -2.60 -13.58 13.02
C PHE A 167 -3.08 -12.98 14.32
N ASN A 168 -4.27 -12.35 14.35
CA ASN A 168 -4.87 -11.88 15.61
C ASN A 168 -5.15 -13.03 16.60
N MET A 169 -5.49 -14.23 16.10
CA MET A 169 -5.69 -15.41 16.98
C MET A 169 -4.35 -15.96 17.52
N ILE A 170 -3.26 -15.82 16.78
CA ILE A 170 -1.92 -16.27 17.20
C ILE A 170 -1.26 -15.24 18.12
N GLY A 171 -1.40 -13.96 17.81
CA GLY A 171 -1.12 -12.78 18.62
C GLY A 171 0.21 -12.77 19.39
N THR A 172 1.36 -12.96 18.73
CA THR A 172 2.68 -12.96 19.40
C THR A 172 3.40 -11.63 19.32
N THR A 173 3.06 -10.77 18.36
CA THR A 173 3.70 -9.48 18.13
C THR A 173 2.68 -8.37 17.93
N VAL A 174 3.08 -7.12 18.16
CA VAL A 174 2.22 -5.93 17.92
C VAL A 174 1.70 -5.91 16.48
N ALA A 175 2.55 -6.24 15.51
CA ALA A 175 2.15 -6.30 14.10
C ALA A 175 1.06 -7.34 13.81
N MET A 176 1.01 -8.44 14.56
CA MET A 176 -0.03 -9.46 14.44
C MET A 176 -1.33 -9.04 15.13
N CYS A 177 -1.26 -8.14 16.10
CA CYS A 177 -2.43 -7.68 16.90
C CYS A 177 -3.16 -6.48 16.28
N VAL A 178 -2.67 -5.94 15.14
CA VAL A 178 -3.35 -4.85 14.42
C VAL A 178 -4.73 -5.34 13.95
N SER A 179 -5.75 -4.49 14.08
CA SER A 179 -7.12 -4.78 13.63
C SER A 179 -7.16 -5.19 12.15
N PRO A 180 -7.97 -6.19 11.76
CA PRO A 180 -8.15 -6.57 10.37
C PRO A 180 -8.56 -5.41 9.46
N LEU A 181 -9.40 -4.50 9.94
CA LEU A 181 -9.81 -3.30 9.20
C LEU A 181 -8.64 -2.34 9.00
N ASP A 182 -7.85 -2.13 10.04
CA ASP A 182 -6.68 -1.25 9.95
C ASP A 182 -5.63 -1.83 9.01
N HIS A 183 -5.42 -3.15 9.01
CA HIS A 183 -4.56 -3.81 8.02
C HIS A 183 -4.99 -3.59 6.58
N LEU A 184 -6.29 -3.54 6.31
CA LEU A 184 -6.84 -3.31 4.97
C LEU A 184 -6.75 -1.82 4.55
N PHE A 185 -6.82 -0.90 5.52
CA PHE A 185 -6.83 0.54 5.26
C PHE A 185 -5.43 1.15 5.31
N LEU A 186 -4.51 0.56 6.07
CA LEU A 186 -3.15 1.05 6.22
C LEU A 186 -2.27 0.73 5.02
N GLY A 187 -1.47 1.70 4.65
CA GLY A 187 -0.48 1.59 3.59
C GLY A 187 -1.11 1.31 2.24
N GLY A 188 -0.30 0.84 1.31
CA GLY A 188 -0.71 0.60 -0.07
C GLY A 188 -1.57 -0.64 -0.31
N PHE A 189 -2.13 -1.31 0.73
CA PHE A 189 -2.90 -2.54 0.55
C PHE A 189 -4.15 -2.30 -0.32
N ALA A 190 -4.98 -1.34 0.04
CA ALA A 190 -6.20 -1.01 -0.71
C ALA A 190 -5.87 -0.53 -2.13
N PHE A 191 -4.83 0.29 -2.29
CA PHE A 191 -4.36 0.74 -3.60
C PHE A 191 -3.87 -0.42 -4.45
N GLY A 192 -3.07 -1.32 -3.89
CA GLY A 192 -2.58 -2.53 -4.55
C GLY A 192 -3.71 -3.46 -4.97
N ALA A 193 -4.71 -3.66 -4.10
CA ALA A 193 -5.88 -4.50 -4.37
C ALA A 193 -6.73 -3.96 -5.55
N VAL A 194 -6.89 -2.63 -5.63
CA VAL A 194 -7.76 -1.99 -6.63
C VAL A 194 -7.05 -1.76 -7.96
N PHE A 195 -5.83 -1.20 -7.94
CA PHE A 195 -5.17 -0.71 -9.15
C PHE A 195 -4.06 -1.62 -9.68
N MET A 196 -3.51 -2.50 -8.83
CA MET A 196 -2.37 -3.34 -9.21
C MET A 196 -2.74 -4.80 -9.38
N ALA A 197 -3.46 -5.40 -8.44
CA ALA A 197 -3.87 -6.80 -8.52
C ALA A 197 -4.90 -7.05 -9.63
N THR A 198 -5.61 -6.02 -10.06
CA THR A 198 -6.60 -6.09 -11.13
C THR A 198 -6.05 -5.75 -12.52
N ASP A 199 -4.75 -5.56 -12.66
CA ASP A 199 -4.11 -5.32 -13.96
C ASP A 199 -4.52 -6.41 -14.96
N PRO A 200 -5.21 -6.06 -16.07
CA PRO A 200 -5.77 -7.05 -17.00
C PRO A 200 -4.72 -7.89 -17.71
N VAL A 201 -3.45 -7.49 -17.70
CA VAL A 201 -2.37 -8.23 -18.37
C VAL A 201 -1.75 -9.24 -17.42
N THR A 202 -1.46 -8.87 -16.18
CA THR A 202 -0.73 -9.70 -15.22
C THR A 202 -1.64 -10.49 -14.29
N SER A 203 -2.93 -10.14 -14.18
CA SER A 203 -3.88 -10.88 -13.34
C SER A 203 -4.35 -12.18 -13.98
N ALA A 204 -4.89 -13.09 -13.15
CA ALA A 204 -5.45 -14.33 -13.62
C ALA A 204 -6.65 -14.11 -14.58
N ARG A 205 -6.69 -14.85 -15.68
CA ARG A 205 -7.73 -14.71 -16.70
C ARG A 205 -8.94 -15.62 -16.47
N THR A 206 -8.73 -16.79 -15.86
CA THR A 206 -9.80 -17.75 -15.57
C THR A 206 -10.63 -17.30 -14.37
N GLU A 207 -11.92 -17.61 -14.36
CA GLU A 207 -12.81 -17.17 -13.30
C GLU A 207 -12.40 -17.72 -11.92
N THR A 208 -12.09 -19.01 -11.83
CA THR A 208 -11.58 -19.62 -10.60
C THR A 208 -10.19 -19.09 -10.24
N GLY A 209 -9.33 -18.87 -11.24
CA GLY A 209 -8.00 -18.31 -11.06
C GLY A 209 -8.01 -16.93 -10.44
N LYS A 210 -9.00 -16.08 -10.75
CA LYS A 210 -9.15 -14.74 -10.16
C LYS A 210 -9.36 -14.80 -8.65
N TYR A 211 -10.15 -15.76 -8.18
CA TYR A 211 -10.37 -15.95 -6.73
C TYR A 211 -9.10 -16.47 -6.02
N ILE A 212 -8.45 -17.49 -6.58
CA ILE A 212 -7.23 -18.06 -5.99
C ILE A 212 -6.11 -17.03 -5.99
N TYR A 213 -5.89 -16.38 -7.12
CA TYR A 213 -4.87 -15.34 -7.27
C TYR A 213 -5.09 -14.19 -6.30
N GLY A 214 -6.30 -13.62 -6.26
CA GLY A 214 -6.61 -12.52 -5.38
C GLY A 214 -6.45 -12.89 -3.90
N PHE A 215 -6.93 -14.06 -3.49
CA PHE A 215 -6.78 -14.55 -2.13
C PHE A 215 -5.29 -14.68 -1.72
N LEU A 216 -4.48 -15.28 -2.59
CA LEU A 216 -3.04 -15.43 -2.33
C LEU A 216 -2.33 -14.08 -2.24
N VAL A 217 -2.65 -13.14 -3.14
CA VAL A 217 -2.08 -11.77 -3.09
C VAL A 217 -2.41 -11.11 -1.75
N GLY A 218 -3.68 -11.14 -1.34
CA GLY A 218 -4.10 -10.55 -0.08
C GLY A 218 -3.47 -11.21 1.16
N ALA A 219 -3.46 -12.53 1.19
CA ALA A 219 -2.86 -13.30 2.28
C ALA A 219 -1.34 -13.04 2.38
N MET A 220 -0.61 -13.11 1.27
CA MET A 220 0.84 -12.88 1.24
C MET A 220 1.21 -11.46 1.66
N ALA A 221 0.43 -10.45 1.27
CA ALA A 221 0.65 -9.08 1.69
C ALA A 221 0.60 -8.92 3.21
N ILE A 222 -0.37 -9.56 3.87
CA ILE A 222 -0.48 -9.53 5.33
C ILE A 222 0.60 -10.39 6.00
N ILE A 223 0.94 -11.57 5.45
CA ILE A 223 2.03 -12.41 5.97
C ILE A 223 3.34 -11.63 6.00
N ILE A 224 3.71 -11.01 4.88
CA ILE A 224 4.96 -10.25 4.79
C ILE A 224 4.92 -9.10 5.80
N ARG A 225 3.81 -8.36 5.87
CA ARG A 225 3.66 -7.23 6.78
C ARG A 225 3.72 -7.61 8.26
N ALA A 226 3.18 -8.79 8.63
CA ALA A 226 3.19 -9.27 10.01
C ALA A 226 4.54 -9.86 10.45
N LEU A 227 5.26 -10.52 9.52
CA LEU A 227 6.55 -11.15 9.81
C LEU A 227 7.72 -10.18 9.65
N ASN A 228 7.59 -9.22 8.75
CA ASN A 228 8.61 -8.19 8.51
C ASN A 228 7.96 -6.82 8.35
N PRO A 229 7.58 -6.17 9.44
CA PRO A 229 6.85 -4.89 9.41
C PRO A 229 7.66 -3.72 8.85
N GLY A 230 8.94 -3.88 8.56
CA GLY A 230 9.76 -2.88 7.87
C GLY A 230 9.51 -2.78 6.36
N TYR A 231 8.56 -3.55 5.82
CA TYR A 231 8.22 -3.58 4.40
C TYR A 231 6.85 -3.03 4.09
#